data_1d68bd52bf9dfc9823944ec88b0352a0
#
_entry.id   1d68bd52bf9dfc9823944ec88b0352a0
#
_cell.length_a   1.000
_cell.length_b   1.000
_cell.length_c   1.000
_cell.angle_alpha   90.00
_cell.angle_beta   90.00
_cell.angle_gamma   90.00
#
_symmetry.space_group_name_H-M   'P 1'
#
loop_
_entity.id
_entity.type
_entity.pdbx_description
1 polymer ?
#
loop_
_entity_poly.entity_id
_entity_poly.type
_entity_poly.pdbx_seq_one_letter_code
_entity_poly.pdbx_strand_id
1 'polypeptide(L)'
;MTLGNDLPARDDIGPGAGMPPPPVASLSLAGPGRTRRRTNTSVLSGNATEAREQILAAAEKVIARYGVSKTTMDDIGRQAGVSRPTVYRYFGDRDNLLGALIERRARMLFDRARNYIFGFESFDEQLVEGLLYLIDHGLRDPIMRILVGPEYLGVTTPIVNGSALVAELTAEMWEPVLRLAVQRGEIRSDLDLLAVGRWLALVQFVLVGRHDVSGTDDSGTRMLLKTFVLPAFLPGS
;
A
#
# COMPACT_ATOMS: atom_id res chain seq x y z
N MET A 1 -10.98 59.22 26.41
CA MET A 1 -11.77 58.72 27.54
C MET A 1 -11.16 57.37 27.89
N THR A 2 -10.11 57.32 28.57
CA THR A 2 -9.67 57.50 29.98
C THR A 2 -10.47 56.65 30.99
N LEU A 3 -9.68 55.93 31.76
CA LEU A 3 -9.93 55.33 33.08
C LEU A 3 -10.36 53.86 33.03
N GLY A 4 -9.86 53.00 33.87
CA GLY A 4 -8.88 53.09 34.96
C GLY A 4 -8.58 51.70 35.51
N ASN A 5 -7.42 51.60 35.90
CA ASN A 5 -6.70 50.79 36.84
C ASN A 5 -7.47 50.44 38.11
N ASP A 6 -7.36 49.22 38.60
CA ASP A 6 -7.14 48.98 40.02
C ASP A 6 -6.83 47.53 40.35
N LEU A 7 -5.61 47.32 40.85
CA LEU A 7 -5.19 46.18 41.69
C LEU A 7 -5.41 46.52 43.17
N PRO A 8 -5.54 45.58 44.09
CA PRO A 8 -4.72 45.59 45.28
C PRO A 8 -3.98 44.24 45.59
N ALA A 9 -2.92 44.41 46.05
CA ALA A 9 -1.82 44.07 46.88
C ALA A 9 -1.98 42.90 47.86
N ARG A 10 -0.88 42.14 47.87
CA ARG A 10 -0.26 41.30 48.91
C ARG A 10 -0.78 41.33 50.33
N ASP A 11 -0.82 40.10 50.92
CA ASP A 11 -0.34 39.95 52.30
C ASP A 11 0.41 38.63 52.48
N ASP A 12 1.49 38.74 53.17
CA ASP A 12 2.56 37.87 53.56
C ASP A 12 2.20 37.20 54.90
N ILE A 13 2.40 35.85 55.06
CA ILE A 13 2.59 35.30 56.42
C ILE A 13 3.51 34.05 56.30
N GLY A 14 4.57 34.08 57.07
CA GLY A 14 5.73 33.24 57.12
C GLY A 14 5.57 31.89 57.88
N PRO A 15 6.67 31.21 58.29
CA PRO A 15 6.80 29.77 58.33
C PRO A 15 6.45 29.12 59.68
N GLY A 16 5.86 27.97 59.65
CA GLY A 16 5.54 27.14 60.87
C GLY A 16 6.01 25.71 60.75
N ALA A 17 7.06 25.44 61.50
CA ALA A 17 7.44 24.23 62.24
C ALA A 17 7.04 22.84 61.80
N GLY A 18 8.04 22.00 61.71
CA GLY A 18 8.02 20.57 61.38
C GLY A 18 7.37 19.64 62.42
N MET A 19 6.95 18.50 61.92
CA MET A 19 6.57 17.35 62.72
C MET A 19 7.14 16.07 62.10
N PRO A 20 7.78 15.17 62.90
CA PRO A 20 8.46 13.99 62.34
C PRO A 20 7.47 12.86 61.93
N PRO A 21 7.86 11.97 61.03
CA PRO A 21 7.01 10.88 60.58
C PRO A 21 6.94 9.73 61.62
N PRO A 22 5.82 8.98 61.68
CA PRO A 22 5.66 7.81 62.51
C PRO A 22 6.38 6.58 61.89
N PRO A 23 6.66 5.56 62.70
CA PRO A 23 7.53 4.43 62.35
C PRO A 23 6.82 3.39 61.48
N VAL A 24 7.59 2.82 60.59
CA VAL A 24 7.27 1.71 59.69
C VAL A 24 6.94 0.44 60.44
N ALA A 25 5.74 -0.09 60.31
CA ALA A 25 5.38 -1.44 60.69
C ALA A 25 5.43 -2.36 59.48
N SER A 26 6.36 -3.28 59.50
CA SER A 26 6.46 -4.40 58.55
C SER A 26 5.33 -5.37 58.79
N LEU A 27 4.48 -5.58 57.80
CA LEU A 27 3.58 -6.74 57.74
C LEU A 27 3.68 -7.38 56.36
N SER A 28 4.46 -8.48 56.35
CA SER A 28 4.49 -9.45 55.27
C SER A 28 3.18 -10.23 55.24
N LEU A 29 2.46 -10.17 54.12
CA LEU A 29 1.42 -11.12 53.77
C LEU A 29 1.58 -11.50 52.31
N ALA A 30 2.11 -12.70 52.12
CA ALA A 30 2.11 -13.40 50.86
C ALA A 30 0.68 -13.71 50.42
N GLY A 31 0.20 -13.11 49.32
CA GLY A 31 -1.00 -13.45 48.60
C GLY A 31 -0.66 -14.09 47.25
N PRO A 32 -1.48 -15.00 46.72
CA PRO A 32 -1.11 -15.87 45.59
C PRO A 32 -0.93 -15.12 44.31
N GLY A 33 0.12 -15.44 43.57
CA GLY A 33 0.55 -14.81 42.33
C GLY A 33 -0.54 -14.74 41.28
N ARG A 34 -0.91 -13.51 40.93
CA ARG A 34 -1.52 -13.23 39.64
C ARG A 34 -0.44 -13.38 38.59
N THR A 35 -0.46 -14.53 37.93
CA THR A 35 0.29 -14.76 36.70
C THR A 35 -0.03 -13.63 35.73
N ARG A 36 0.84 -12.64 35.65
CA ARG A 36 0.88 -11.68 34.56
C ARG A 36 1.03 -12.50 33.29
N ARG A 37 -0.07 -12.63 32.56
CA ARG A 37 -0.07 -13.15 31.19
C ARG A 37 0.96 -12.31 30.43
N ARG A 38 2.15 -12.84 30.27
CA ARG A 38 3.19 -12.28 29.40
C ARG A 38 2.59 -12.31 28.00
N THR A 39 2.00 -11.18 27.60
CA THR A 39 1.70 -10.92 26.21
C THR A 39 3.01 -11.10 25.46
N ASN A 40 3.01 -12.05 24.57
CA ASN A 40 4.15 -12.48 23.76
C ASN A 40 4.56 -11.33 22.82
N THR A 41 5.28 -10.33 23.35
CA THR A 41 5.86 -9.21 22.59
C THR A 41 7.18 -9.63 21.92
N SER A 42 7.56 -10.90 22.04
CA SER A 42 8.88 -11.41 21.65
C SER A 42 8.98 -11.89 20.20
N VAL A 43 7.95 -11.73 19.35
CA VAL A 43 7.99 -12.22 17.96
C VAL A 43 8.52 -11.17 16.98
N LEU A 44 8.69 -9.91 17.39
CA LEU A 44 9.16 -8.82 16.51
C LEU A 44 10.59 -8.34 16.87
N SER A 45 11.44 -9.18 17.41
CA SER A 45 12.85 -8.86 17.69
C SER A 45 13.79 -9.09 16.51
N GLY A 46 13.25 -9.32 15.33
CA GLY A 46 13.93 -9.21 14.05
C GLY A 46 13.86 -7.81 13.48
N ASN A 47 14.45 -7.57 12.35
CA ASN A 47 14.49 -6.30 11.61
C ASN A 47 13.06 -5.69 11.47
N ALA A 48 12.95 -4.37 11.57
CA ALA A 48 11.67 -3.63 11.40
C ALA A 48 10.97 -3.97 10.07
N THR A 49 11.73 -4.32 9.05
CA THR A 49 11.25 -4.79 7.74
C THR A 49 10.50 -6.11 7.86
N GLU A 50 11.02 -7.09 8.62
CA GLU A 50 10.37 -8.39 8.82
C GLU A 50 9.04 -8.25 9.56
N ALA A 51 9.00 -7.37 10.57
CA ALA A 51 7.78 -7.08 11.31
C ALA A 51 6.72 -6.43 10.40
N ARG A 52 7.13 -5.51 9.53
CA ARG A 52 6.25 -4.87 8.54
C ARG A 52 5.69 -5.90 7.57
N GLU A 53 6.52 -6.78 7.03
CA GLU A 53 6.11 -7.84 6.12
C GLU A 53 5.18 -8.86 6.78
N GLN A 54 5.42 -9.22 8.04
CA GLN A 54 4.54 -10.10 8.82
C GLN A 54 3.14 -9.49 8.99
N ILE A 55 3.06 -8.18 9.26
CA ILE A 55 1.76 -7.49 9.37
C ILE A 55 1.06 -7.43 8.02
N LEU A 56 1.76 -7.16 6.92
CA LEU A 56 1.17 -7.17 5.56
C LEU A 56 0.66 -8.56 5.17
N ALA A 57 1.44 -9.62 5.45
CA ALA A 57 1.00 -10.99 5.19
C ALA A 57 -0.22 -11.39 6.04
N ALA A 58 -0.33 -10.87 7.26
CA ALA A 58 -1.52 -11.05 8.09
C ALA A 58 -2.73 -10.30 7.52
N ALA A 59 -2.52 -9.07 7.05
CA ALA A 59 -3.56 -8.25 6.41
C ALA A 59 -4.15 -8.96 5.17
N GLU A 60 -3.31 -9.53 4.32
CA GLU A 60 -3.77 -10.33 3.17
C GLU A 60 -4.71 -11.46 3.57
N LYS A 61 -4.35 -12.23 4.62
CA LYS A 61 -5.18 -13.33 5.11
C LYS A 61 -6.52 -12.86 5.66
N VAL A 62 -6.53 -11.73 6.38
CA VAL A 62 -7.76 -11.15 6.95
C VAL A 62 -8.65 -10.62 5.83
N ILE A 63 -8.09 -9.91 4.85
CA ILE A 63 -8.82 -9.38 3.69
C ILE A 63 -9.37 -10.52 2.82
N ALA A 64 -8.60 -11.56 2.57
CA ALA A 64 -9.07 -12.72 1.81
C ALA A 64 -10.26 -13.41 2.48
N ARG A 65 -10.33 -13.37 3.83
CA ARG A 65 -11.39 -14.01 4.60
C ARG A 65 -12.64 -13.16 4.76
N TYR A 66 -12.49 -11.86 4.99
CA TYR A 66 -13.58 -10.97 5.42
C TYR A 66 -13.90 -9.86 4.41
N GLY A 67 -13.07 -9.70 3.38
CA GLY A 67 -13.11 -8.56 2.46
C GLY A 67 -12.47 -7.30 3.06
N VAL A 68 -12.16 -6.35 2.18
CA VAL A 68 -11.51 -5.08 2.58
C VAL A 68 -12.37 -4.28 3.53
N SER A 69 -13.65 -4.10 3.21
CA SER A 69 -14.56 -3.22 3.98
C SER A 69 -14.73 -3.65 5.43
N LYS A 70 -14.67 -4.96 5.70
CA LYS A 70 -14.86 -5.53 7.05
C LYS A 70 -13.55 -5.72 7.82
N THR A 71 -12.41 -5.52 7.19
CA THR A 71 -11.09 -5.71 7.82
C THR A 71 -10.73 -4.52 8.70
N THR A 72 -10.39 -4.78 9.96
CA THR A 72 -9.94 -3.77 10.94
C THR A 72 -8.47 -3.94 11.31
N MET A 73 -7.85 -2.85 11.79
CA MET A 73 -6.47 -2.88 12.30
C MET A 73 -6.30 -3.83 13.51
N ASP A 74 -7.37 -4.08 14.27
CA ASP A 74 -7.38 -5.03 15.37
C ASP A 74 -7.37 -6.48 14.89
N ASP A 75 -8.15 -6.79 13.85
CA ASP A 75 -8.15 -8.12 13.22
C ASP A 75 -6.78 -8.46 12.62
N ILE A 76 -6.16 -7.47 11.97
CA ILE A 76 -4.80 -7.61 11.42
C ILE A 76 -3.79 -7.83 12.54
N GLY A 77 -3.87 -7.06 13.63
CA GLY A 77 -3.00 -7.23 14.78
C GLY A 77 -3.12 -8.62 15.40
N ARG A 78 -4.33 -9.10 15.60
CA ARG A 78 -4.60 -10.46 16.11
C ARG A 78 -4.03 -11.54 15.17
N GLN A 79 -4.23 -11.39 13.87
CA GLN A 79 -3.73 -12.33 12.86
C GLN A 79 -2.20 -12.30 12.78
N ALA A 80 -1.57 -11.14 12.96
CA ALA A 80 -0.11 -10.97 12.97
C ALA A 80 0.54 -11.36 14.32
N GLY A 81 -0.25 -11.63 15.38
CA GLY A 81 0.27 -11.90 16.72
C GLY A 81 0.85 -10.65 17.39
N VAL A 82 0.42 -9.45 17.01
CA VAL A 82 0.86 -8.18 17.58
C VAL A 82 -0.30 -7.36 18.15
N SER A 83 0.00 -6.36 18.96
CA SER A 83 -1.03 -5.46 19.47
C SER A 83 -1.50 -4.46 18.39
N ARG A 84 -2.75 -4.00 18.50
CA ARG A 84 -3.28 -2.92 17.65
C ARG A 84 -2.36 -1.68 17.64
N PRO A 85 -1.87 -1.15 18.77
CA PRO A 85 -0.90 -0.06 18.76
C PRO A 85 0.37 -0.35 17.97
N THR A 86 0.81 -1.62 17.91
CA THR A 86 1.95 -2.02 17.08
C THR A 86 1.63 -1.85 15.61
N VAL A 87 0.46 -2.28 15.14
CA VAL A 87 0.06 -2.09 13.74
C VAL A 87 0.04 -0.60 13.37
N TYR A 88 -0.57 0.24 14.22
CA TYR A 88 -0.59 1.70 14.03
C TYR A 88 0.81 2.32 13.99
N ARG A 89 1.74 1.83 14.79
CA ARG A 89 3.13 2.33 14.79
C ARG A 89 3.82 2.08 13.45
N TYR A 90 3.52 0.98 12.75
CA TYR A 90 4.15 0.65 11.46
C TYR A 90 3.49 1.33 10.27
N PHE A 91 2.18 1.57 10.31
CA PHE A 91 1.42 2.02 9.15
C PHE A 91 0.68 3.35 9.37
N GLY A 92 0.59 3.84 10.60
CA GLY A 92 -0.13 5.07 10.94
C GLY A 92 -1.64 4.87 10.95
N ASP A 93 -2.23 4.50 9.83
CA ASP A 93 -3.65 4.28 9.67
C ASP A 93 -3.94 3.08 8.74
N ARG A 94 -5.23 2.81 8.53
CA ARG A 94 -5.71 1.72 7.70
C ARG A 94 -5.42 1.94 6.22
N ASP A 95 -5.52 3.16 5.75
CA ASP A 95 -5.37 3.50 4.34
C ASP A 95 -3.90 3.39 3.91
N ASN A 96 -2.98 3.82 4.77
CA ASN A 96 -1.54 3.60 4.57
C ASN A 96 -1.18 2.12 4.58
N LEU A 97 -1.83 1.31 5.42
CA LEU A 97 -1.63 -0.15 5.40
C LEU A 97 -2.14 -0.76 4.10
N LEU A 98 -3.31 -0.34 3.62
CA LEU A 98 -3.86 -0.78 2.33
C LEU A 98 -2.97 -0.34 1.17
N GLY A 99 -2.47 0.89 1.17
CA GLY A 99 -1.51 1.38 0.18
C GLY A 99 -0.23 0.53 0.13
N ALA A 100 0.34 0.22 1.28
CA ALA A 100 1.51 -0.65 1.38
C ALA A 100 1.23 -2.08 0.91
N LEU A 101 0.03 -2.57 1.13
CA LEU A 101 -0.39 -3.89 0.65
C LEU A 101 -0.55 -3.92 -0.87
N ILE A 102 -1.15 -2.90 -1.44
CA ILE A 102 -1.27 -2.70 -2.90
C ILE A 102 0.12 -2.65 -3.54
N GLU A 103 1.02 -1.81 -2.99
CA GLU A 103 2.40 -1.72 -3.46
C GLU A 103 3.10 -3.09 -3.48
N ARG A 104 3.00 -3.83 -2.39
CA ARG A 104 3.58 -5.16 -2.28
C ARG A 104 3.05 -6.11 -3.36
N ARG A 105 1.74 -6.13 -3.58
CA ARG A 105 1.10 -7.00 -4.59
C ARG A 105 1.42 -6.56 -6.01
N ALA A 106 1.45 -5.26 -6.26
CA ALA A 106 1.84 -4.71 -7.55
C ALA A 106 3.28 -5.10 -7.91
N ARG A 107 4.25 -4.94 -6.99
CA ARG A 107 5.64 -5.35 -7.22
C ARG A 107 5.74 -6.84 -7.55
N MET A 108 5.05 -7.70 -6.80
CA MET A 108 5.03 -9.14 -7.07
C MET A 108 4.41 -9.50 -8.43
N LEU A 109 3.38 -8.79 -8.86
CA LEU A 109 2.75 -8.97 -10.16
C LEU A 109 3.70 -8.50 -11.26
N PHE A 110 4.28 -7.32 -11.12
CA PHE A 110 5.15 -6.71 -12.12
C PHE A 110 6.47 -7.47 -12.32
N ASP A 111 7.05 -8.02 -11.26
CA ASP A 111 8.23 -8.89 -11.40
C ASP A 111 7.92 -10.15 -12.22
N ARG A 112 6.76 -10.77 -11.98
CA ARG A 112 6.30 -11.92 -12.77
C ARG A 112 5.98 -11.54 -14.21
N ALA A 113 5.30 -10.40 -14.41
CA ALA A 113 4.98 -9.88 -15.73
C ALA A 113 6.26 -9.59 -16.53
N ARG A 114 7.26 -8.97 -15.94
CA ARG A 114 8.55 -8.68 -16.58
C ARG A 114 9.22 -9.96 -17.05
N ASN A 115 9.29 -10.99 -16.21
CA ASN A 115 9.86 -12.28 -16.60
C ASN A 115 9.10 -12.92 -17.76
N TYR A 116 7.76 -12.81 -17.77
CA TYR A 116 6.91 -13.30 -18.85
C TYR A 116 7.15 -12.53 -20.15
N ILE A 117 7.18 -11.19 -20.09
CA ILE A 117 7.39 -10.30 -21.24
C ILE A 117 8.73 -10.56 -21.92
N PHE A 118 9.80 -10.74 -21.16
CA PHE A 118 11.13 -11.05 -21.72
C PHE A 118 11.25 -12.43 -22.37
N GLY A 119 10.21 -13.27 -22.29
CA GLY A 119 10.11 -14.51 -23.07
C GLY A 119 9.75 -14.31 -24.54
N PHE A 120 9.32 -13.10 -24.94
CA PHE A 120 8.98 -12.76 -26.32
C PHE A 120 10.13 -12.01 -27.00
N GLU A 121 10.30 -12.22 -28.31
CA GLU A 121 11.44 -11.67 -29.04
C GLU A 121 11.19 -10.24 -29.52
N SER A 122 9.98 -9.92 -29.98
CA SER A 122 9.61 -8.63 -30.58
C SER A 122 8.87 -7.72 -29.59
N PHE A 123 9.02 -6.41 -29.75
CA PHE A 123 8.34 -5.43 -28.90
C PHE A 123 6.80 -5.51 -29.03
N ASP A 124 6.29 -5.78 -30.23
CA ASP A 124 4.85 -5.87 -30.45
C ASP A 124 4.23 -7.03 -29.66
N GLU A 125 4.87 -8.18 -29.59
CA GLU A 125 4.48 -9.30 -28.74
C GLU A 125 4.63 -8.94 -27.27
N GLN A 126 5.78 -8.38 -26.87
CA GLN A 126 6.06 -7.97 -25.51
C GLN A 126 4.99 -7.00 -24.98
N LEU A 127 4.60 -6.00 -25.79
CA LEU A 127 3.59 -5.02 -25.41
C LEU A 127 2.22 -5.66 -25.25
N VAL A 128 1.77 -6.39 -26.26
CA VAL A 128 0.41 -6.95 -26.29
C VAL A 128 0.25 -8.04 -25.24
N GLU A 129 1.15 -9.02 -25.20
CA GLU A 129 1.07 -10.13 -24.24
C GLU A 129 1.32 -9.65 -22.80
N GLY A 130 2.21 -8.69 -22.62
CA GLY A 130 2.48 -8.08 -21.32
C GLY A 130 1.26 -7.35 -20.74
N LEU A 131 0.56 -6.57 -21.54
CA LEU A 131 -0.66 -5.89 -21.10
C LEU A 131 -1.79 -6.88 -20.82
N LEU A 132 -1.98 -7.91 -21.66
CA LEU A 132 -2.96 -8.97 -21.42
C LEU A 132 -2.66 -9.73 -20.12
N TYR A 133 -1.40 -10.08 -19.90
CA TYR A 133 -0.94 -10.73 -18.67
C TYR A 133 -1.26 -9.90 -17.42
N LEU A 134 -0.96 -8.61 -17.47
CA LEU A 134 -1.20 -7.69 -16.35
C LEU A 134 -2.71 -7.52 -16.06
N ILE A 135 -3.54 -7.45 -17.11
CA ILE A 135 -5.00 -7.35 -16.97
C ILE A 135 -5.54 -8.61 -16.32
N ASP A 136 -5.24 -9.77 -16.88
CA ASP A 136 -5.76 -11.05 -16.41
C ASP A 136 -5.34 -11.36 -14.96
N HIS A 137 -4.04 -11.23 -14.66
CA HIS A 137 -3.52 -11.51 -13.33
C HIS A 137 -3.90 -10.44 -12.30
N GLY A 138 -4.01 -9.16 -12.73
CA GLY A 138 -4.49 -8.07 -11.89
C GLY A 138 -5.96 -8.29 -11.47
N LEU A 139 -6.81 -8.73 -12.37
CA LEU A 139 -8.22 -9.02 -12.10
C LEU A 139 -8.41 -10.24 -11.19
N ARG A 140 -7.53 -11.23 -11.27
CA ARG A 140 -7.56 -12.42 -10.40
C ARG A 140 -7.07 -12.17 -8.99
N ASP A 141 -6.30 -11.10 -8.78
CA ASP A 141 -5.77 -10.76 -7.46
C ASP A 141 -6.79 -9.94 -6.65
N PRO A 142 -7.27 -10.46 -5.50
CA PRO A 142 -8.30 -9.77 -4.71
C PRO A 142 -7.86 -8.41 -4.16
N ILE A 143 -6.55 -8.21 -3.95
CA ILE A 143 -6.00 -6.93 -3.48
C ILE A 143 -5.89 -5.94 -4.64
N MET A 144 -5.42 -6.38 -5.81
CA MET A 144 -5.34 -5.53 -7.00
C MET A 144 -6.72 -5.10 -7.48
N ARG A 145 -7.74 -5.95 -7.35
CA ARG A 145 -9.14 -5.61 -7.66
C ARG A 145 -9.68 -4.44 -6.84
N ILE A 146 -9.13 -4.16 -5.67
CA ILE A 146 -9.51 -2.99 -4.86
C ILE A 146 -9.29 -1.70 -5.65
N LEU A 147 -8.23 -1.62 -6.46
CA LEU A 147 -7.90 -0.43 -7.25
C LEU A 147 -8.94 -0.08 -8.31
N VAL A 148 -9.67 -1.07 -8.79
CA VAL A 148 -10.65 -0.94 -9.89
C VAL A 148 -12.09 -1.11 -9.42
N GLY A 149 -12.31 -1.40 -8.14
CA GLY A 149 -13.64 -1.55 -7.55
C GLY A 149 -14.43 -0.25 -7.57
N PRO A 150 -15.74 -0.26 -7.94
CA PRO A 150 -16.57 0.94 -8.00
C PRO A 150 -16.68 1.66 -6.66
N GLU A 151 -16.53 0.96 -5.56
CA GLU A 151 -16.50 1.51 -4.20
C GLU A 151 -15.26 2.39 -3.92
N TYR A 152 -14.24 2.32 -4.75
CA TYR A 152 -12.99 3.08 -4.61
C TYR A 152 -12.76 4.11 -5.71
N LEU A 153 -13.49 4.03 -6.82
CA LEU A 153 -13.38 4.98 -7.96
C LEU A 153 -13.87 6.40 -7.64
N GLY A 154 -14.58 6.60 -6.53
CA GLY A 154 -15.12 7.90 -6.10
C GLY A 154 -14.49 8.50 -4.85
N VAL A 155 -13.50 7.85 -4.24
CA VAL A 155 -12.95 8.28 -2.95
C VAL A 155 -11.67 9.06 -3.17
N THR A 156 -11.73 10.37 -2.90
CA THR A 156 -10.61 11.33 -2.94
C THR A 156 -9.60 11.14 -1.79
N THR A 157 -9.30 9.91 -1.44
CA THR A 157 -8.44 9.56 -0.30
C THR A 157 -7.20 8.77 -0.76
N PRO A 158 -6.33 8.32 0.11
CA PRO A 158 -5.01 7.72 -0.14
C PRO A 158 -4.94 6.65 -1.22
N ILE A 159 -6.07 6.13 -1.69
CA ILE A 159 -6.15 5.24 -2.85
C ILE A 159 -5.78 5.97 -4.16
N VAL A 160 -6.01 7.29 -4.24
CA VAL A 160 -5.48 8.13 -5.34
C VAL A 160 -3.94 8.12 -5.30
N ASN A 161 -3.35 8.15 -4.12
CA ASN A 161 -1.91 7.96 -3.95
C ASN A 161 -1.49 6.54 -4.32
N GLY A 162 -2.32 5.53 -4.04
CA GLY A 162 -2.13 4.15 -4.49
C GLY A 162 -2.17 4.02 -6.01
N SER A 163 -3.08 4.72 -6.69
CA SER A 163 -3.15 4.75 -8.16
C SER A 163 -1.92 5.42 -8.78
N ALA A 164 -1.44 6.52 -8.20
CA ALA A 164 -0.22 7.19 -8.63
C ALA A 164 0.99 6.28 -8.43
N LEU A 165 1.09 5.62 -7.28
CA LEU A 165 2.14 4.66 -7.00
C LEU A 165 2.12 3.49 -7.99
N VAL A 166 0.95 2.91 -8.28
CA VAL A 166 0.83 1.83 -9.27
C VAL A 166 1.22 2.31 -10.66
N ALA A 167 0.86 3.54 -11.04
CA ALA A 167 1.29 4.12 -12.31
C ALA A 167 2.81 4.28 -12.38
N GLU A 168 3.46 4.70 -11.30
CA GLU A 168 4.92 4.79 -11.20
C GLU A 168 5.58 3.40 -11.27
N LEU A 169 5.07 2.44 -10.51
CA LEU A 169 5.55 1.06 -10.54
C LEU A 169 5.36 0.41 -11.92
N THR A 170 4.25 0.74 -12.61
CA THR A 170 4.02 0.29 -13.99
C THR A 170 5.05 0.89 -14.94
N ALA A 171 5.37 2.18 -14.78
CA ALA A 171 6.40 2.84 -15.58
C ALA A 171 7.79 2.21 -15.34
N GLU A 172 8.16 1.96 -14.08
CA GLU A 172 9.38 1.26 -13.70
C GLU A 172 9.44 -0.17 -14.30
N MET A 173 8.31 -0.85 -14.36
CA MET A 173 8.23 -2.20 -14.93
C MET A 173 8.46 -2.20 -16.44
N TRP A 174 7.85 -1.24 -17.17
CA TRP A 174 7.96 -1.13 -18.61
C TRP A 174 9.29 -0.53 -19.09
N GLU A 175 9.96 0.29 -18.28
CA GLU A 175 11.18 1.01 -18.68
C GLU A 175 12.25 0.12 -19.31
N PRO A 176 12.64 -1.05 -18.74
CA PRO A 176 13.65 -1.92 -19.35
C PRO A 176 13.24 -2.48 -20.71
N VAL A 177 11.95 -2.80 -20.88
CA VAL A 177 11.38 -3.32 -22.13
C VAL A 177 11.43 -2.24 -23.20
N LEU A 178 10.94 -1.05 -22.88
CA LEU A 178 10.93 0.10 -23.79
C LEU A 178 12.36 0.53 -24.19
N ARG A 179 13.27 0.56 -23.23
CA ARG A 179 14.68 0.91 -23.48
C ARG A 179 15.33 -0.08 -24.46
N LEU A 180 15.09 -1.38 -24.29
CA LEU A 180 15.59 -2.41 -25.18
C LEU A 180 15.00 -2.28 -26.58
N ALA A 181 13.69 -2.00 -26.69
CA ALA A 181 13.01 -1.81 -27.97
C ALA A 181 13.55 -0.57 -28.73
N VAL A 182 13.85 0.54 -28.02
CA VAL A 182 14.54 1.70 -28.62
C VAL A 182 15.91 1.30 -29.14
N GLN A 183 16.70 0.56 -28.36
CA GLN A 183 18.04 0.11 -28.75
C GLN A 183 18.03 -0.80 -30.00
N ARG A 184 16.97 -1.60 -30.16
CA ARG A 184 16.77 -2.48 -31.32
C ARG A 184 16.17 -1.76 -32.55
N GLY A 185 15.75 -0.50 -32.37
CA GLY A 185 15.06 0.26 -33.42
C GLY A 185 13.63 -0.21 -33.69
N GLU A 186 13.04 -0.99 -32.79
CA GLU A 186 11.68 -1.51 -32.89
C GLU A 186 10.63 -0.42 -32.60
N ILE A 187 11.00 0.58 -31.78
CA ILE A 187 10.16 1.74 -31.49
C ILE A 187 10.92 3.06 -31.72
N ARG A 188 10.16 4.12 -31.89
CA ARG A 188 10.69 5.47 -32.09
C ARG A 188 11.51 5.94 -30.87
N SER A 189 12.63 6.63 -31.12
CA SER A 189 13.61 7.01 -30.10
C SER A 189 13.30 8.32 -29.37
N ASP A 190 12.30 9.08 -29.83
CA ASP A 190 11.91 10.38 -29.27
C ASP A 190 10.87 10.26 -28.13
N LEU A 191 10.52 9.05 -27.73
CA LEU A 191 9.57 8.81 -26.65
C LEU A 191 10.18 9.09 -25.28
N ASP A 192 9.46 9.85 -24.44
CA ASP A 192 9.71 9.88 -23.00
C ASP A 192 9.22 8.56 -22.37
N LEU A 193 10.16 7.66 -22.06
CA LEU A 193 9.86 6.31 -21.59
C LEU A 193 9.08 6.32 -20.26
N LEU A 194 9.28 7.31 -19.40
CA LEU A 194 8.54 7.44 -18.14
C LEU A 194 7.10 7.85 -18.40
N ALA A 195 6.89 8.83 -19.28
CA ALA A 195 5.55 9.26 -19.69
C ALA A 195 4.79 8.12 -20.38
N VAL A 196 5.47 7.35 -21.24
CA VAL A 196 4.91 6.15 -21.87
C VAL A 196 4.48 5.12 -20.83
N GLY A 197 5.33 4.80 -19.84
CA GLY A 197 4.99 3.85 -18.80
C GLY A 197 3.76 4.27 -17.99
N ARG A 198 3.64 5.56 -17.66
CA ARG A 198 2.46 6.12 -17.01
C ARG A 198 1.21 6.06 -17.90
N TRP A 199 1.37 6.30 -19.20
CA TRP A 199 0.27 6.16 -20.15
C TRP A 199 -0.18 4.70 -20.30
N LEU A 200 0.74 3.74 -20.35
CA LEU A 200 0.41 2.30 -20.35
C LEU A 200 -0.36 1.90 -19.08
N ALA A 201 -0.05 2.50 -17.92
CA ALA A 201 -0.83 2.30 -16.70
C ALA A 201 -2.27 2.77 -16.86
N LEU A 202 -2.52 3.91 -17.53
CA LEU A 202 -3.87 4.40 -17.83
C LEU A 202 -4.60 3.47 -18.82
N VAL A 203 -3.93 3.03 -19.87
CA VAL A 203 -4.48 2.04 -20.83
C VAL A 203 -4.90 0.77 -20.10
N GLN A 204 -4.02 0.24 -19.27
CA GLN A 204 -4.29 -0.95 -18.47
C GLN A 204 -5.49 -0.74 -17.54
N PHE A 205 -5.55 0.39 -16.84
CA PHE A 205 -6.67 0.71 -15.95
C PHE A 205 -8.01 0.74 -16.68
N VAL A 206 -8.07 1.38 -17.86
CA VAL A 206 -9.28 1.43 -18.68
C VAL A 206 -9.69 0.04 -19.16
N LEU A 207 -8.73 -0.77 -19.61
CA LEU A 207 -8.99 -2.13 -20.09
C LEU A 207 -9.44 -3.08 -18.97
N VAL A 208 -8.87 -2.97 -17.77
CA VAL A 208 -9.30 -3.72 -16.60
C VAL A 208 -10.75 -3.40 -16.23
N GLY A 209 -11.10 -2.10 -16.16
CA GLY A 209 -12.47 -1.69 -15.86
C GLY A 209 -13.48 -2.15 -16.91
N ARG A 210 -13.07 -2.20 -18.18
CA ARG A 210 -13.91 -2.70 -19.27
C ARG A 210 -14.08 -4.23 -19.24
N HIS A 211 -13.05 -4.97 -18.85
CA HIS A 211 -13.07 -6.44 -18.78
C HIS A 211 -14.10 -6.93 -17.74
N ASP A 212 -14.21 -6.25 -16.61
CA ASP A 212 -15.19 -6.55 -15.56
C ASP A 212 -16.65 -6.29 -16.01
N VAL A 213 -16.86 -5.33 -16.91
CA VAL A 213 -18.21 -4.93 -17.39
C VAL A 213 -18.68 -5.74 -18.60
N SER A 214 -17.80 -6.14 -19.50
CA SER A 214 -18.16 -6.64 -20.84
C SER A 214 -17.82 -8.11 -21.09
N GLY A 215 -17.08 -8.78 -20.17
CA GLY A 215 -16.57 -10.12 -20.43
C GLY A 215 -15.78 -10.21 -21.74
N THR A 216 -15.07 -9.13 -22.10
CA THR A 216 -14.31 -9.03 -23.34
C THR A 216 -13.28 -10.15 -23.38
N ASP A 217 -13.33 -10.99 -24.37
CA ASP A 217 -12.35 -12.04 -24.57
C ASP A 217 -10.96 -11.46 -24.88
N ASP A 218 -9.93 -12.24 -24.67
CA ASP A 218 -8.54 -11.84 -24.94
C ASP A 218 -8.36 -11.44 -26.41
N SER A 219 -9.15 -11.97 -27.35
CA SER A 219 -9.05 -11.68 -28.77
C SER A 219 -9.46 -10.24 -29.10
N GLY A 220 -10.56 -9.77 -28.52
CA GLY A 220 -11.02 -8.40 -28.68
C GLY A 220 -10.06 -7.37 -28.04
N THR A 221 -9.56 -7.67 -26.85
CA THR A 221 -8.57 -6.81 -26.18
C THR A 221 -7.26 -6.78 -26.97
N ARG A 222 -6.78 -7.91 -27.47
CA ARG A 222 -5.59 -8.03 -28.33
C ARG A 222 -5.73 -7.19 -29.60
N MET A 223 -6.90 -7.23 -30.27
CA MET A 223 -7.19 -6.43 -31.44
C MET A 223 -7.11 -4.94 -31.11
N LEU A 224 -7.70 -4.49 -30.00
CA LEU A 224 -7.64 -3.09 -29.57
C LEU A 224 -6.19 -2.64 -29.32
N LEU A 225 -5.39 -3.46 -28.64
CA LEU A 225 -3.99 -3.15 -28.36
C LEU A 225 -3.18 -3.01 -29.66
N LYS A 226 -3.34 -3.94 -30.60
CA LYS A 226 -2.64 -3.92 -31.90
C LYS A 226 -3.09 -2.74 -32.78
N THR A 227 -4.37 -2.37 -32.73
CA THR A 227 -4.92 -1.33 -33.60
C THR A 227 -4.72 0.08 -33.07
N PHE A 228 -4.82 0.28 -31.75
CA PHE A 228 -4.89 1.62 -31.18
C PHE A 228 -3.73 1.96 -30.23
N VAL A 229 -3.02 0.97 -29.72
CA VAL A 229 -1.94 1.19 -28.76
C VAL A 229 -0.57 1.01 -29.43
N LEU A 230 -0.33 -0.12 -30.06
CA LEU A 230 0.95 -0.44 -30.68
C LEU A 230 1.43 0.59 -31.72
N PRO A 231 0.57 1.13 -32.63
CA PRO A 231 1.01 2.08 -33.65
C PRO A 231 1.64 3.36 -33.09
N ALA A 232 1.29 3.77 -31.86
CA ALA A 232 1.87 4.94 -31.21
C ALA A 232 3.38 4.81 -30.92
N PHE A 233 3.89 3.61 -30.93
CA PHE A 233 5.30 3.31 -30.65
C PHE A 233 6.15 3.10 -31.89
N LEU A 234 5.53 2.71 -32.99
CA LEU A 234 6.28 2.33 -34.19
C LEU A 234 7.01 3.52 -34.80
N PRO A 235 8.22 3.30 -35.38
CA PRO A 235 8.88 4.34 -36.15
C PRO A 235 7.94 4.86 -37.23
N GLY A 236 7.88 6.18 -37.41
CA GLY A 236 7.08 6.79 -38.47
C GLY A 236 7.55 6.29 -39.83
N SER A 237 6.59 5.90 -40.66
CA SER A 237 6.81 5.55 -42.08
C SER A 237 7.18 6.78 -42.87
#